data_408417f57e37fb738ef7fb926619d30f
#
_entry.id   408417f57e37fb738ef7fb926619d30f
#
_cell.length_a   1.000
_cell.length_b   1.000
_cell.length_c   1.000
_cell.angle_alpha   90.00
_cell.angle_beta   90.00
_cell.angle_gamma   90.00
#
_symmetry.space_group_name_H-M   'P 1'
#
loop_
_entity.id
_entity.type
_entity.pdbx_description
1 polymer ?
#
loop_
_entity_poly.entity_id
_entity_poly.type
_entity_poly.pdbx_seq_one_letter_code
_entity_poly.pdbx_strand_id
1 'polypeptide(L)'
;AQETAWQFAGSRVNLQSPKQLQAVLFDDMGLKPTKKTKSGSYTTNASALQDLAVRSVGNERANGFLTALLRHRETNKLKQIVQSLIDAVNPDDGRIHTTFEQTVAATGRLSSVDPNLQNIPNRNAEGREIRSAFVPGEGYESLLSSDYSQVELRIMADLSGDDALIEAFRSGADFHKYVASLVYGIPVDDITPDQRTHVKAMSYGLAYGLSTYGLAQQLKISPGEADRLKSQYFATFGKVHEYLESLVADAREKGYTETMFGTSPDCSRRTATYATPPSGEHSTRPSRARPRTS
;
A
#
# COMPACT_ATOMS: atom_id res chain seq x y z
N ALA A 1 0.35 3.59 25.95
CA ALA A 1 1.32 3.09 24.93
C ALA A 1 2.73 3.62 25.16
N GLN A 2 2.91 4.96 25.32
CA GLN A 2 4.25 5.55 25.50
C GLN A 2 4.88 5.08 26.83
N GLU A 3 4.17 5.19 27.93
CA GLU A 3 4.63 4.72 29.26
C GLU A 3 4.92 3.23 29.26
N THR A 4 4.04 2.44 28.64
CA THR A 4 4.22 0.99 28.50
C THR A 4 5.50 0.67 27.71
N ALA A 5 5.77 1.40 26.62
CA ALA A 5 7.01 1.23 25.86
C ALA A 5 8.24 1.55 26.71
N TRP A 6 8.22 2.63 27.51
CA TRP A 6 9.32 2.97 28.43
C TRP A 6 9.54 1.94 29.55
N GLN A 7 8.46 1.35 30.07
CA GLN A 7 8.57 0.25 31.06
C GLN A 7 9.34 -0.94 30.48
N PHE A 8 9.00 -1.38 29.27
CA PHE A 8 9.73 -2.47 28.61
C PHE A 8 11.15 -2.08 28.18
N ALA A 9 11.38 -0.81 27.79
CA ALA A 9 12.71 -0.31 27.49
C ALA A 9 13.60 -0.21 28.72
N GLY A 10 13.02 -0.06 29.91
CA GLY A 10 13.76 0.21 31.15
C GLY A 10 14.27 1.65 31.29
N SER A 11 13.97 2.52 30.32
CA SER A 11 14.37 3.92 30.31
C SER A 11 13.43 4.77 29.44
N ARG A 12 13.43 6.10 29.68
CA ARG A 12 12.70 7.05 28.85
C ARG A 12 13.52 7.33 27.58
N VAL A 13 13.07 6.78 26.45
CA VAL A 13 13.66 6.98 25.14
C VAL A 13 12.72 7.75 24.23
N ASN A 14 13.26 8.49 23.27
CA ASN A 14 12.44 9.13 22.24
C ASN A 14 11.98 8.08 21.22
N LEU A 15 10.69 7.69 21.31
CA LEU A 15 10.08 6.68 20.45
C LEU A 15 9.93 7.09 18.97
N GLN A 16 10.24 8.36 18.66
CA GLN A 16 10.29 8.88 17.28
C GLN A 16 11.72 8.92 16.73
N SER A 17 12.75 8.74 17.56
CA SER A 17 14.16 8.76 17.13
C SER A 17 14.62 7.40 16.62
N PRO A 18 14.88 7.24 15.31
CA PRO A 18 15.39 5.97 14.78
C PRO A 18 16.68 5.51 15.46
N LYS A 19 17.58 6.45 15.80
CA LYS A 19 18.86 6.17 16.46
C LYS A 19 18.66 5.59 17.86
N GLN A 20 17.78 6.19 18.68
CA GLN A 20 17.52 5.68 20.03
C GLN A 20 16.77 4.34 19.99
N LEU A 21 15.86 4.16 19.04
CA LEU A 21 15.17 2.88 18.85
C LEU A 21 16.13 1.77 18.42
N GLN A 22 17.12 2.08 17.57
CA GLN A 22 18.14 1.10 17.18
C GLN A 22 18.94 0.64 18.40
N ALA A 23 19.39 1.57 19.25
CA ALA A 23 20.12 1.23 20.47
C ALA A 23 19.28 0.32 21.40
N VAL A 24 18.02 0.65 21.63
CA VAL A 24 17.13 -0.19 22.47
C VAL A 24 16.89 -1.57 21.84
N LEU A 25 16.56 -1.63 20.57
CA LEU A 25 16.16 -2.88 19.91
C LEU A 25 17.35 -3.82 19.65
N PHE A 26 18.46 -3.27 19.18
CA PHE A 26 19.56 -4.08 18.67
C PHE A 26 20.71 -4.22 19.67
N ASP A 27 21.03 -3.14 20.42
CA ASP A 27 22.15 -3.15 21.37
C ASP A 27 21.69 -3.64 22.76
N ASP A 28 20.55 -3.15 23.28
CA ASP A 28 20.06 -3.50 24.62
C ASP A 28 19.20 -4.79 24.64
N MET A 29 18.25 -4.95 23.72
CA MET A 29 17.40 -6.13 23.63
C MET A 29 18.01 -7.27 22.79
N GLY A 30 19.12 -7.03 22.08
CA GLY A 30 19.86 -8.03 21.32
C GLY A 30 19.10 -8.59 20.10
N LEU A 31 18.10 -7.85 19.58
CA LEU A 31 17.33 -8.32 18.43
C LEU A 31 18.15 -8.26 17.15
N LYS A 32 17.98 -9.24 16.26
CA LYS A 32 18.64 -9.23 14.96
C LYS A 32 17.88 -8.31 13.99
N PRO A 33 18.54 -7.28 13.41
CA PRO A 33 17.89 -6.38 12.46
C PRO A 33 17.37 -7.12 11.25
N THR A 34 16.19 -6.71 10.73
CA THR A 34 15.55 -7.35 9.57
C THR A 34 15.98 -6.72 8.25
N LYS A 35 16.14 -5.39 8.22
CA LYS A 35 16.44 -4.63 6.99
C LYS A 35 17.43 -3.48 7.28
N LYS A 36 18.20 -3.10 6.26
CA LYS A 36 19.05 -1.89 6.26
C LYS A 36 18.45 -0.83 5.34
N THR A 37 18.70 0.43 5.67
CA THR A 37 18.44 1.57 4.80
C THR A 37 19.48 1.62 3.67
N LYS A 38 19.25 2.46 2.66
CA LYS A 38 20.24 2.72 1.59
C LYS A 38 21.57 3.27 2.13
N SER A 39 21.55 3.94 3.28
CA SER A 39 22.73 4.46 3.97
C SER A 39 23.44 3.44 4.88
N GLY A 40 22.97 2.18 4.92
CA GLY A 40 23.56 1.12 5.72
C GLY A 40 23.06 1.02 7.16
N SER A 41 22.29 1.98 7.65
CA SER A 41 21.68 1.96 8.98
C SER A 41 20.53 0.97 9.05
N TYR A 42 20.23 0.44 10.23
CA TYR A 42 19.08 -0.44 10.40
C TYR A 42 17.78 0.35 10.35
N THR A 43 16.79 -0.19 9.62
CA THR A 43 15.49 0.47 9.53
C THR A 43 14.62 0.13 10.73
N THR A 44 13.90 1.14 11.22
CA THR A 44 12.88 1.02 12.28
C THR A 44 11.50 1.44 11.76
N ASN A 45 11.23 1.26 10.45
CA ASN A 45 9.91 1.53 9.89
C ASN A 45 8.86 0.50 10.37
N ALA A 46 7.59 0.76 10.13
CA ALA A 46 6.49 -0.06 10.64
C ALA A 46 6.62 -1.54 10.21
N SER A 47 6.96 -1.80 8.94
CA SER A 47 7.14 -3.17 8.44
C SER A 47 8.28 -3.90 9.16
N ALA A 48 9.45 -3.25 9.32
CA ALA A 48 10.58 -3.86 10.02
C ALA A 48 10.27 -4.14 11.51
N LEU A 49 9.53 -3.24 12.17
CA LEU A 49 9.12 -3.44 13.55
C LEU A 49 8.06 -4.55 13.69
N GLN A 50 7.15 -4.69 12.73
CA GLN A 50 6.20 -5.82 12.69
C GLN A 50 6.92 -7.15 12.48
N ASP A 51 7.87 -7.21 11.55
CA ASP A 51 8.70 -8.40 11.34
C ASP A 51 9.48 -8.77 12.61
N LEU A 52 10.01 -7.77 13.33
CA LEU A 52 10.68 -8.00 14.62
C LEU A 52 9.71 -8.51 15.70
N ALA A 53 8.50 -7.96 15.79
CA ALA A 53 7.49 -8.39 16.76
C ALA A 53 7.11 -9.86 16.56
N VAL A 54 6.90 -10.28 15.29
CA VAL A 54 6.61 -11.69 14.97
C VAL A 54 7.76 -12.61 15.38
N ARG A 55 9.01 -12.17 15.17
CA ARG A 55 10.20 -12.97 15.53
C ARG A 55 10.49 -12.99 17.04
N SER A 56 9.89 -12.07 17.78
CA SER A 56 10.13 -11.88 19.22
C SER A 56 9.03 -12.47 20.11
N VAL A 57 8.14 -13.31 19.57
CA VAL A 57 7.00 -13.89 20.31
C VAL A 57 7.44 -14.61 21.58
N GLY A 58 8.63 -15.25 21.61
CA GLY A 58 9.20 -15.89 22.79
C GLY A 58 9.96 -14.96 23.75
N ASN A 59 10.10 -13.67 23.43
CA ASN A 59 10.79 -12.65 24.23
C ASN A 59 9.75 -11.63 24.71
N GLU A 60 9.23 -11.79 25.92
CA GLU A 60 8.17 -10.95 26.47
C GLU A 60 8.55 -9.47 26.52
N ARG A 61 9.78 -9.14 26.93
CA ARG A 61 10.27 -7.76 26.99
C ARG A 61 10.28 -7.12 25.59
N ALA A 62 10.89 -7.78 24.62
CA ALA A 62 10.99 -7.26 23.26
C ALA A 62 9.63 -7.18 22.56
N ASN A 63 8.79 -8.20 22.69
CA ASN A 63 7.46 -8.21 22.10
C ASN A 63 6.56 -7.14 22.73
N GLY A 64 6.59 -6.97 24.06
CA GLY A 64 5.86 -5.92 24.77
C GLY A 64 6.30 -4.52 24.33
N PHE A 65 7.61 -4.27 24.22
CA PHE A 65 8.13 -3.02 23.71
C PHE A 65 7.67 -2.73 22.27
N LEU A 66 7.82 -3.70 21.37
CA LEU A 66 7.46 -3.54 19.95
C LEU A 66 5.96 -3.30 19.76
N THR A 67 5.12 -4.02 20.49
CA THR A 67 3.65 -3.83 20.48
C THR A 67 3.28 -2.43 20.96
N ALA A 68 3.85 -1.99 22.07
CA ALA A 68 3.61 -0.67 22.63
C ALA A 68 4.12 0.46 21.70
N LEU A 69 5.29 0.26 21.08
CA LEU A 69 5.87 1.19 20.12
C LEU A 69 5.01 1.33 18.85
N LEU A 70 4.54 0.21 18.29
CA LEU A 70 3.65 0.22 17.12
C LEU A 70 2.33 0.94 17.44
N ARG A 71 1.72 0.64 18.59
CA ARG A 71 0.50 1.33 19.05
C ARG A 71 0.75 2.82 19.30
N HIS A 72 1.88 3.18 19.90
CA HIS A 72 2.25 4.59 20.09
C HIS A 72 2.33 5.34 18.75
N ARG A 73 2.97 4.75 17.75
CA ARG A 73 3.09 5.36 16.41
C ARG A 73 1.74 5.53 15.73
N GLU A 74 0.90 4.51 15.81
CA GLU A 74 -0.46 4.56 15.27
C GLU A 74 -1.28 5.69 15.92
N THR A 75 -1.31 5.73 17.25
CA THR A 75 -2.03 6.75 18.01
C THR A 75 -1.49 8.15 17.74
N ASN A 76 -0.16 8.28 17.64
CA ASN A 76 0.47 9.57 17.34
C ASN A 76 0.13 10.07 15.93
N LYS A 77 0.06 9.17 14.96
CA LYS A 77 -0.40 9.50 13.60
C LYS A 77 -1.85 9.96 13.59
N LEU A 78 -2.74 9.28 14.33
CA LEU A 78 -4.14 9.69 14.47
C LEU A 78 -4.25 11.07 15.13
N LYS A 79 -3.50 11.29 16.21
CA LYS A 79 -3.45 12.60 16.88
C LYS A 79 -3.03 13.71 15.90
N GLN A 80 -2.00 13.48 15.10
CA GLN A 80 -1.53 14.46 14.10
C GLN A 80 -2.61 14.76 13.05
N ILE A 81 -3.33 13.74 12.59
CA ILE A 81 -4.43 13.92 11.63
C ILE A 81 -5.53 14.79 12.27
N VAL A 82 -5.98 14.42 13.47
CA VAL A 82 -7.04 15.21 14.17
C VAL A 82 -6.57 16.64 14.41
N GLN A 83 -5.33 16.84 14.88
CA GLN A 83 -4.80 18.18 15.10
C GLN A 83 -4.75 18.99 13.80
N SER A 84 -4.30 18.40 12.69
CA SER A 84 -4.27 19.11 11.40
C SER A 84 -5.66 19.50 10.90
N LEU A 85 -6.69 18.72 11.21
CA LEU A 85 -8.07 19.07 10.89
C LEU A 85 -8.58 20.23 11.76
N ILE A 86 -8.29 20.21 13.08
CA ILE A 86 -8.66 21.29 14.00
C ILE A 86 -7.99 22.61 13.60
N ASP A 87 -6.69 22.54 13.28
CA ASP A 87 -5.90 23.71 12.89
C ASP A 87 -6.34 24.31 11.54
N ALA A 88 -6.98 23.48 10.70
CA ALA A 88 -7.47 23.89 9.37
C ALA A 88 -8.91 24.43 9.36
N VAL A 89 -9.57 24.50 10.52
CA VAL A 89 -10.92 25.08 10.59
C VAL A 89 -10.83 26.57 10.29
N ASN A 90 -11.55 27.00 9.24
CA ASN A 90 -11.64 28.42 8.88
C ASN A 90 -12.48 29.15 9.93
N PRO A 91 -11.97 30.25 10.57
CA PRO A 91 -12.69 30.99 11.58
C PRO A 91 -13.92 31.74 11.04
N ASP A 92 -13.99 32.00 9.74
CA ASP A 92 -15.07 32.80 9.16
C ASP A 92 -16.38 32.00 9.00
N ASP A 93 -16.26 30.68 8.72
CA ASP A 93 -17.41 29.80 8.45
C ASP A 93 -17.43 28.51 9.27
N GLY A 94 -16.39 28.26 10.08
CA GLY A 94 -16.26 27.04 10.90
C GLY A 94 -16.04 25.77 10.11
N ARG A 95 -15.65 25.85 8.85
CA ARG A 95 -15.48 24.70 7.93
C ARG A 95 -14.02 24.46 7.58
N ILE A 96 -13.74 23.27 7.04
CA ILE A 96 -12.41 22.89 6.52
C ILE A 96 -12.45 22.98 5.00
N HIS A 97 -11.54 23.76 4.44
CA HIS A 97 -11.37 23.95 3.01
C HIS A 97 -10.02 23.37 2.58
N THR A 98 -10.05 22.26 1.87
CA THR A 98 -8.83 21.69 1.26
C THR A 98 -8.59 22.30 -0.12
N THR A 99 -7.35 22.27 -0.58
CA THR A 99 -7.00 22.54 -1.97
C THR A 99 -6.79 21.24 -2.72
N PHE A 100 -7.49 21.07 -3.85
CA PHE A 100 -7.29 19.94 -4.76
C PHE A 100 -6.28 20.33 -5.84
N GLU A 101 -5.21 19.55 -5.96
CA GLU A 101 -4.19 19.71 -6.99
C GLU A 101 -4.34 18.64 -8.05
N GLN A 102 -4.37 19.08 -9.32
CA GLN A 102 -4.62 18.23 -10.49
C GLN A 102 -3.33 17.75 -11.17
N THR A 103 -2.19 18.40 -10.91
CA THR A 103 -0.95 18.22 -11.67
C THR A 103 0.20 17.59 -10.87
N VAL A 104 0.00 17.29 -9.61
CA VAL A 104 1.05 16.76 -8.70
C VAL A 104 1.25 15.26 -8.88
N ALA A 105 0.17 14.50 -8.99
CA ALA A 105 0.25 13.07 -9.18
C ALA A 105 0.51 12.72 -10.66
N ALA A 106 1.64 12.06 -10.94
CA ALA A 106 1.98 11.62 -12.29
C ALA A 106 0.97 10.63 -12.91
N THR A 107 0.08 10.07 -12.10
CA THR A 107 -0.98 9.16 -12.52
C THR A 107 -2.25 9.90 -12.99
N GLY A 108 -2.28 11.24 -12.92
CA GLY A 108 -3.48 12.03 -13.19
C GLY A 108 -4.54 12.01 -12.08
N ARG A 109 -4.25 11.35 -10.93
CA ARG A 109 -5.13 11.42 -9.74
C ARG A 109 -5.01 12.79 -9.08
N LEU A 110 -6.11 13.26 -8.48
CA LEU A 110 -6.09 14.43 -7.62
C LEU A 110 -5.27 14.15 -6.35
N SER A 111 -4.59 15.17 -5.85
CA SER A 111 -4.10 15.22 -4.48
C SER A 111 -4.82 16.31 -3.69
N SER A 112 -4.86 16.15 -2.37
CA SER A 112 -5.51 17.06 -1.44
C SER A 112 -4.47 17.59 -0.47
N VAL A 113 -4.39 18.92 -0.31
CA VAL A 113 -3.42 19.59 0.57
C VAL A 113 -4.11 20.69 1.38
N ASP A 114 -3.52 21.05 2.49
CA ASP A 114 -3.89 22.15 3.36
C ASP A 114 -5.37 22.16 3.83
N PRO A 115 -5.90 21.11 4.50
CA PRO A 115 -5.25 19.87 4.92
C PRO A 115 -5.41 18.74 3.91
N ASN A 116 -4.58 17.67 4.04
CA ASN A 116 -4.76 16.47 3.22
C ASN A 116 -5.92 15.61 3.75
N LEU A 117 -7.10 15.72 3.13
CA LEU A 117 -8.30 14.97 3.49
C LEU A 117 -8.30 13.51 2.98
N GLN A 118 -7.40 13.15 2.04
CA GLN A 118 -7.26 11.77 1.55
C GLN A 118 -6.59 10.83 2.57
N ASN A 119 -5.96 11.39 3.61
CA ASN A 119 -5.28 10.62 4.65
C ASN A 119 -6.18 10.26 5.85
N ILE A 120 -7.46 10.63 5.84
CA ILE A 120 -8.39 10.30 6.92
C ILE A 120 -8.60 8.77 6.93
N PRO A 121 -8.23 8.08 8.03
CA PRO A 121 -8.32 6.62 8.08
C PRO A 121 -9.79 6.17 8.12
N ASN A 122 -10.05 4.95 7.62
CA ASN A 122 -11.38 4.34 7.64
C ASN A 122 -11.37 2.85 8.04
N ARG A 123 -10.18 2.27 8.30
CA ARG A 123 -10.05 0.83 8.53
C ARG A 123 -10.26 0.41 9.97
N ASN A 124 -9.96 1.29 10.93
CA ASN A 124 -10.11 1.04 12.37
C ASN A 124 -11.27 1.86 12.96
N ALA A 125 -11.62 1.57 14.21
CA ALA A 125 -12.73 2.23 14.91
C ALA A 125 -12.48 3.73 15.06
N GLU A 126 -11.29 4.11 15.48
CA GLU A 126 -10.89 5.50 15.69
C GLU A 126 -10.95 6.31 14.37
N GLY A 127 -10.55 5.71 13.24
CA GLY A 127 -10.67 6.35 11.94
C GLY A 127 -12.12 6.58 11.53
N ARG A 128 -13.01 5.65 11.84
CA ARG A 128 -14.46 5.83 11.61
C ARG A 128 -15.05 6.93 12.48
N GLU A 129 -14.60 7.07 13.73
CA GLU A 129 -15.00 8.20 14.60
C GLU A 129 -14.57 9.55 14.01
N ILE A 130 -13.32 9.65 13.51
CA ILE A 130 -12.86 10.87 12.83
C ILE A 130 -13.76 11.19 11.63
N ARG A 131 -14.13 10.19 10.82
CA ARG A 131 -15.01 10.38 9.67
C ARG A 131 -16.43 10.80 10.07
N SER A 132 -16.95 10.34 11.20
CA SER A 132 -18.27 10.71 11.68
C SER A 132 -18.38 12.18 12.10
N ALA A 133 -17.27 12.87 12.33
CA ALA A 133 -17.23 14.30 12.57
C ALA A 133 -17.51 15.15 11.31
N PHE A 134 -17.46 14.56 10.12
CA PHE A 134 -17.82 15.25 8.88
C PHE A 134 -19.34 15.18 8.70
N VAL A 135 -19.97 16.32 8.76
CA VAL A 135 -21.42 16.48 8.72
C VAL A 135 -21.86 17.33 7.53
N PRO A 136 -23.13 17.24 7.09
CA PRO A 136 -23.66 18.15 6.07
C PRO A 136 -23.50 19.60 6.47
N GLY A 137 -23.29 20.48 5.50
CA GLY A 137 -23.31 21.91 5.72
C GLY A 137 -24.73 22.44 5.95
N GLU A 138 -24.83 23.69 6.36
CA GLU A 138 -26.11 24.38 6.52
C GLU A 138 -26.94 24.31 5.21
N GLY A 139 -28.22 24.01 5.34
CA GLY A 139 -29.14 23.84 4.20
C GLY A 139 -29.09 22.46 3.52
N TYR A 140 -28.30 21.50 4.02
CA TYR A 140 -28.22 20.14 3.52
C TYR A 140 -28.56 19.12 4.62
N GLU A 141 -29.28 18.07 4.26
CA GLU A 141 -29.73 17.01 5.20
C GLU A 141 -28.74 15.85 5.30
N SER A 142 -27.96 15.60 4.26
CA SER A 142 -27.08 14.44 4.20
C SER A 142 -25.84 14.66 3.31
N LEU A 143 -24.82 13.81 3.54
CA LEU A 143 -23.68 13.64 2.64
C LEU A 143 -23.93 12.41 1.77
N LEU A 144 -23.93 12.60 0.46
CA LEU A 144 -23.96 11.48 -0.51
C LEU A 144 -22.51 11.14 -0.91
N SER A 145 -22.10 9.89 -0.66
CA SER A 145 -20.83 9.35 -1.14
C SER A 145 -21.11 8.22 -2.13
N SER A 146 -20.62 8.36 -3.36
CA SER A 146 -20.75 7.35 -4.40
C SER A 146 -19.37 7.08 -5.01
N ASP A 147 -19.05 5.80 -5.21
CA ASP A 147 -17.79 5.37 -5.79
C ASP A 147 -18.01 4.25 -6.80
N TYR A 148 -17.10 4.16 -7.78
CA TYR A 148 -17.16 3.07 -8.76
C TYR A 148 -16.75 1.75 -8.13
N SER A 149 -17.59 0.72 -8.30
CA SER A 149 -17.27 -0.62 -7.82
C SER A 149 -16.18 -1.25 -8.70
N GLN A 150 -14.98 -1.43 -8.12
CA GLN A 150 -13.84 -2.13 -8.74
C GLN A 150 -13.47 -1.62 -10.14
N VAL A 151 -13.54 -0.32 -10.38
CA VAL A 151 -13.36 0.27 -11.73
C VAL A 151 -12.04 -0.14 -12.38
N GLU A 152 -10.95 -0.22 -11.62
CA GLU A 152 -9.63 -0.59 -12.13
C GLU A 152 -9.59 -2.03 -12.65
N LEU A 153 -10.25 -2.96 -11.95
CA LEU A 153 -10.35 -4.36 -12.40
C LEU A 153 -11.31 -4.53 -13.57
N ARG A 154 -12.35 -3.69 -13.67
CA ARG A 154 -13.24 -3.65 -14.85
C ARG A 154 -12.50 -3.16 -16.10
N ILE A 155 -11.71 -2.09 -15.95
CA ILE A 155 -10.85 -1.61 -17.03
C ILE A 155 -9.81 -2.68 -17.41
N MET A 156 -9.23 -3.38 -16.43
CA MET A 156 -8.31 -4.50 -16.70
C MET A 156 -8.98 -5.62 -17.48
N ALA A 157 -10.21 -5.98 -17.13
CA ALA A 157 -10.98 -7.01 -17.83
C ALA A 157 -11.25 -6.62 -19.29
N ASP A 158 -11.63 -5.37 -19.52
CA ASP A 158 -11.90 -4.83 -20.86
C ASP A 158 -10.64 -4.77 -21.72
N LEU A 159 -9.58 -4.16 -21.20
CA LEU A 159 -8.31 -3.97 -21.94
C LEU A 159 -7.58 -5.29 -22.21
N SER A 160 -7.64 -6.26 -21.30
CA SER A 160 -7.04 -7.57 -21.52
C SER A 160 -7.87 -8.47 -22.42
N GLY A 161 -9.19 -8.21 -22.49
CA GLY A 161 -10.15 -9.09 -23.15
C GLY A 161 -10.21 -10.49 -22.53
N ASP A 162 -9.93 -10.62 -21.22
CA ASP A 162 -9.94 -11.90 -20.51
C ASP A 162 -11.39 -12.34 -20.24
N ASP A 163 -11.82 -13.40 -20.91
CA ASP A 163 -13.20 -13.87 -20.87
C ASP A 163 -13.62 -14.31 -19.47
N ALA A 164 -12.73 -14.95 -18.71
CA ALA A 164 -13.01 -15.40 -17.35
C ALA A 164 -13.18 -14.21 -16.39
N LEU A 165 -12.37 -13.17 -16.55
CA LEU A 165 -12.48 -11.97 -15.74
C LEU A 165 -13.71 -11.14 -16.11
N ILE A 166 -14.06 -11.06 -17.40
CA ILE A 166 -15.29 -10.40 -17.87
C ILE A 166 -16.52 -11.13 -17.30
N GLU A 167 -16.53 -12.46 -17.36
CA GLU A 167 -17.64 -13.27 -16.84
C GLU A 167 -17.78 -13.12 -15.32
N ALA A 168 -16.67 -12.99 -14.59
CA ALA A 168 -16.70 -12.71 -13.16
C ALA A 168 -17.50 -11.43 -12.82
N PHE A 169 -17.44 -10.41 -13.68
CA PHE A 169 -18.24 -9.19 -13.51
C PHE A 169 -19.70 -9.35 -13.97
N ARG A 170 -19.96 -10.21 -14.95
CA ARG A 170 -21.32 -10.46 -15.48
C ARG A 170 -22.15 -11.38 -14.60
N SER A 171 -21.52 -12.26 -13.84
CA SER A 171 -22.18 -13.26 -12.99
C SER A 171 -23.11 -12.69 -11.93
N GLY A 172 -22.97 -11.40 -11.56
CA GLY A 172 -23.72 -10.77 -10.46
C GLY A 172 -23.35 -11.26 -9.06
N ALA A 173 -22.41 -12.20 -8.93
CA ALA A 173 -21.91 -12.71 -7.66
C ALA A 173 -20.93 -11.72 -6.99
N ASP A 174 -20.56 -11.98 -5.73
CA ASP A 174 -19.42 -11.27 -5.13
C ASP A 174 -18.17 -11.54 -5.96
N PHE A 175 -17.70 -10.51 -6.67
CA PHE A 175 -16.59 -10.59 -7.61
C PHE A 175 -15.36 -11.29 -7.01
N HIS A 176 -14.96 -10.92 -5.80
CA HIS A 176 -13.76 -11.51 -5.19
C HIS A 176 -13.98 -12.95 -4.73
N LYS A 177 -15.19 -13.32 -4.34
CA LYS A 177 -15.53 -14.73 -4.08
C LYS A 177 -15.52 -15.56 -5.36
N TYR A 178 -16.11 -15.03 -6.44
CA TYR A 178 -16.14 -15.70 -7.73
C TYR A 178 -14.71 -15.91 -8.29
N VAL A 179 -13.90 -14.86 -8.31
CA VAL A 179 -12.48 -14.96 -8.72
C VAL A 179 -11.72 -15.94 -7.84
N ALA A 180 -11.98 -15.96 -6.53
CA ALA A 180 -11.36 -16.92 -5.61
C ALA A 180 -11.76 -18.35 -5.95
N SER A 181 -13.02 -18.62 -6.30
CA SER A 181 -13.46 -19.96 -6.70
C SER A 181 -12.73 -20.46 -7.93
N LEU A 182 -12.48 -19.60 -8.91
CA LEU A 182 -11.70 -19.95 -10.10
C LEU A 182 -10.24 -20.21 -9.78
N VAL A 183 -9.63 -19.37 -8.97
CA VAL A 183 -8.18 -19.48 -8.60
C VAL A 183 -7.91 -20.70 -7.71
N TYR A 184 -8.78 -20.98 -6.75
CA TYR A 184 -8.62 -22.12 -5.84
C TYR A 184 -9.25 -23.43 -6.39
N GLY A 185 -10.07 -23.35 -7.43
CA GLY A 185 -10.75 -24.49 -8.03
C GLY A 185 -11.82 -25.12 -7.13
N ILE A 186 -12.50 -24.32 -6.31
CA ILE A 186 -13.53 -24.76 -5.36
C ILE A 186 -14.83 -23.97 -5.55
N PRO A 187 -16.01 -24.51 -5.14
CA PRO A 187 -17.27 -23.80 -5.26
C PRO A 187 -17.27 -22.43 -4.56
N VAL A 188 -18.03 -21.48 -5.11
CA VAL A 188 -18.10 -20.10 -4.60
C VAL A 188 -18.54 -20.06 -3.13
N ASP A 189 -19.47 -20.94 -2.74
CA ASP A 189 -20.01 -20.98 -1.38
C ASP A 189 -19.00 -21.51 -0.36
N ASP A 190 -18.01 -22.29 -0.79
CA ASP A 190 -16.95 -22.86 0.06
C ASP A 190 -15.75 -21.91 0.23
N ILE A 191 -15.76 -20.76 -0.44
CA ILE A 191 -14.70 -19.75 -0.32
C ILE A 191 -14.69 -19.12 1.07
N THR A 192 -13.59 -19.30 1.79
CA THR A 192 -13.37 -18.69 3.10
C THR A 192 -13.13 -17.18 3.01
N PRO A 193 -13.39 -16.41 4.10
CA PRO A 193 -13.07 -14.98 4.15
C PRO A 193 -11.60 -14.67 3.89
N ASP A 194 -10.68 -15.55 4.33
CA ASP A 194 -9.23 -15.39 4.10
C ASP A 194 -8.87 -15.58 2.62
N GLN A 195 -9.39 -16.62 1.98
CA GLN A 195 -9.19 -16.85 0.54
C GLN A 195 -9.72 -15.69 -0.31
N ARG A 196 -10.90 -15.18 0.03
CA ARG A 196 -11.47 -13.98 -0.59
C ARG A 196 -10.57 -12.75 -0.42
N THR A 197 -10.02 -12.56 0.79
CA THR A 197 -9.12 -11.45 1.11
C THR A 197 -7.79 -11.60 0.38
N HIS A 198 -7.24 -12.81 0.29
CA HIS A 198 -6.02 -13.10 -0.47
C HIS A 198 -6.20 -12.77 -1.95
N VAL A 199 -7.27 -13.25 -2.58
CA VAL A 199 -7.56 -12.97 -3.99
C VAL A 199 -7.81 -11.49 -4.25
N LYS A 200 -8.52 -10.80 -3.36
CA LYS A 200 -8.69 -9.34 -3.44
C LYS A 200 -7.35 -8.62 -3.44
N ALA A 201 -6.48 -8.93 -2.49
CA ALA A 201 -5.15 -8.32 -2.41
C ALA A 201 -4.27 -8.65 -3.62
N MET A 202 -4.38 -9.88 -4.14
CA MET A 202 -3.65 -10.35 -5.30
C MET A 202 -4.12 -9.67 -6.60
N SER A 203 -5.43 -9.58 -6.84
CA SER A 203 -5.98 -8.96 -8.06
C SER A 203 -5.51 -7.51 -8.21
N TYR A 204 -5.59 -6.72 -7.14
CA TYR A 204 -5.08 -5.35 -7.15
C TYR A 204 -3.56 -5.30 -7.17
N GLY A 205 -2.89 -6.13 -6.37
CA GLY A 205 -1.43 -6.14 -6.27
C GLY A 205 -0.77 -6.47 -7.61
N LEU A 206 -1.26 -7.48 -8.32
CA LEU A 206 -0.73 -7.89 -9.62
C LEU A 206 -1.01 -6.85 -10.70
N ALA A 207 -2.19 -6.24 -10.70
CA ALA A 207 -2.52 -5.13 -11.60
C ALA A 207 -1.54 -3.94 -11.45
N TYR A 208 -1.02 -3.71 -10.24
CA TYR A 208 -0.01 -2.70 -9.95
C TYR A 208 1.44 -3.20 -10.00
N GLY A 209 1.69 -4.38 -10.54
CA GLY A 209 3.04 -4.93 -10.70
C GLY A 209 3.69 -5.40 -9.40
N LEU A 210 2.90 -5.83 -8.40
CA LEU A 210 3.42 -6.34 -7.14
C LEU A 210 4.25 -7.61 -7.38
N SER A 211 5.49 -7.61 -6.88
CA SER A 211 6.36 -8.79 -6.95
C SER A 211 5.85 -9.92 -6.05
N THR A 212 6.29 -11.16 -6.33
CA THR A 212 6.00 -12.32 -5.47
C THR A 212 6.38 -12.07 -4.01
N TYR A 213 7.53 -11.42 -3.76
CA TYR A 213 7.94 -11.04 -2.41
C TYR A 213 6.99 -10.01 -1.78
N GLY A 214 6.57 -8.99 -2.54
CA GLY A 214 5.59 -8.00 -2.06
C GLY A 214 4.25 -8.64 -1.73
N LEU A 215 3.80 -9.58 -2.58
CA LEU A 215 2.57 -10.34 -2.34
C LEU A 215 2.67 -11.20 -1.08
N ALA A 216 3.77 -11.93 -0.88
CA ALA A 216 4.03 -12.72 0.33
C ALA A 216 3.95 -11.86 1.60
N GLN A 217 4.56 -10.68 1.58
CA GLN A 217 4.52 -9.74 2.70
C GLN A 217 3.10 -9.20 2.97
N GLN A 218 2.37 -8.88 1.92
CA GLN A 218 1.01 -8.34 2.03
C GLN A 218 0.02 -9.36 2.57
N LEU A 219 0.13 -10.61 2.13
CA LEU A 219 -0.72 -11.71 2.54
C LEU A 219 -0.26 -12.40 3.83
N LYS A 220 0.96 -12.10 4.30
CA LYS A 220 1.61 -12.75 5.46
C LYS A 220 1.78 -14.26 5.28
N ILE A 221 2.09 -14.69 4.07
CA ILE A 221 2.36 -16.09 3.69
C ILE A 221 3.82 -16.27 3.25
N SER A 222 4.23 -17.52 3.05
CA SER A 222 5.57 -17.80 2.55
C SER A 222 5.75 -17.35 1.09
N PRO A 223 6.98 -16.98 0.66
CA PRO A 223 7.26 -16.64 -0.73
C PRO A 223 6.87 -17.75 -1.72
N GLY A 224 7.06 -19.03 -1.35
CA GLY A 224 6.67 -20.16 -2.20
C GLY A 224 5.16 -20.31 -2.35
N GLU A 225 4.40 -20.01 -1.30
CA GLU A 225 2.93 -19.99 -1.36
C GLU A 225 2.42 -18.82 -2.19
N ALA A 226 3.02 -17.64 -2.05
CA ALA A 226 2.69 -16.48 -2.86
C ALA A 226 2.98 -16.71 -4.35
N ASP A 227 4.09 -17.40 -4.68
CA ASP A 227 4.44 -17.75 -6.05
C ASP A 227 3.44 -18.75 -6.65
N ARG A 228 3.04 -19.76 -5.89
CA ARG A 228 2.00 -20.71 -6.31
C ARG A 228 0.67 -20.01 -6.57
N LEU A 229 0.22 -19.16 -5.67
CA LEU A 229 -1.03 -18.40 -5.84
C LEU A 229 -0.97 -17.47 -7.06
N LYS A 230 0.15 -16.78 -7.25
CA LYS A 230 0.38 -15.95 -8.44
C LYS A 230 0.31 -16.74 -9.72
N SER A 231 0.95 -17.92 -9.75
CA SER A 231 0.91 -18.82 -10.91
C SER A 231 -0.49 -19.33 -11.19
N GLN A 232 -1.24 -19.71 -10.17
CA GLN A 232 -2.65 -20.11 -10.31
C GLN A 232 -3.52 -18.98 -10.85
N TYR A 233 -3.32 -17.75 -10.35
CA TYR A 233 -4.05 -16.59 -10.82
C TYR A 233 -3.82 -16.33 -12.31
N PHE A 234 -2.58 -16.34 -12.76
CA PHE A 234 -2.25 -16.13 -14.17
C PHE A 234 -2.58 -17.33 -15.07
N ALA A 235 -2.62 -18.55 -14.52
CA ALA A 235 -3.16 -19.70 -15.25
C ALA A 235 -4.67 -19.58 -15.48
N THR A 236 -5.41 -18.96 -14.54
CA THR A 236 -6.84 -18.68 -14.65
C THR A 236 -7.12 -17.49 -15.58
N PHE A 237 -6.31 -16.44 -15.50
CA PHE A 237 -6.47 -15.18 -16.23
C PHE A 237 -5.25 -14.93 -17.15
N GLY A 238 -5.09 -15.81 -18.16
CA GLY A 238 -3.94 -15.77 -19.04
C GLY A 238 -3.82 -14.51 -19.86
N LYS A 239 -4.95 -14.00 -20.38
CA LYS A 239 -4.97 -12.75 -21.16
C LYS A 239 -4.63 -11.52 -20.31
N VAL A 240 -4.96 -11.52 -19.00
CA VAL A 240 -4.49 -10.48 -18.07
C VAL A 240 -2.97 -10.49 -17.97
N HIS A 241 -2.36 -11.68 -17.85
CA HIS A 241 -0.90 -11.80 -17.80
C HIS A 241 -0.23 -11.29 -19.08
N GLU A 242 -0.70 -11.75 -20.23
CA GLU A 242 -0.21 -11.32 -21.55
C GLU A 242 -0.32 -9.80 -21.73
N TYR A 243 -1.46 -9.22 -21.32
CA TYR A 243 -1.69 -7.78 -21.38
C TYR A 243 -0.70 -7.01 -20.48
N LEU A 244 -0.48 -7.45 -19.26
CA LEU A 244 0.47 -6.80 -18.35
C LEU A 244 1.92 -6.89 -18.87
N GLU A 245 2.30 -8.01 -19.48
CA GLU A 245 3.62 -8.16 -20.11
C GLU A 245 3.75 -7.28 -21.36
N SER A 246 2.69 -7.17 -22.18
CA SER A 246 2.69 -6.30 -23.35
C SER A 246 2.88 -4.82 -22.98
N LEU A 247 2.26 -4.35 -21.89
CA LEU A 247 2.48 -2.98 -21.40
C LEU A 247 3.95 -2.71 -21.04
N VAL A 248 4.64 -3.69 -20.47
CA VAL A 248 6.06 -3.59 -20.14
C VAL A 248 6.92 -3.59 -21.41
N ALA A 249 6.60 -4.45 -22.37
CA ALA A 249 7.29 -4.51 -23.65
C ALA A 249 7.13 -3.20 -24.43
N ASP A 250 5.90 -2.71 -24.57
CA ASP A 250 5.57 -1.44 -25.21
C ASP A 250 6.31 -0.26 -24.56
N ALA A 251 6.32 -0.22 -23.22
CA ALA A 251 7.01 0.84 -22.49
C ALA A 251 8.53 0.83 -22.73
N ARG A 252 9.13 -0.35 -22.92
CA ARG A 252 10.56 -0.48 -23.25
C ARG A 252 10.86 -0.06 -24.67
N GLU A 253 9.99 -0.39 -25.61
CA GLU A 253 10.14 -0.07 -27.02
C GLU A 253 9.88 1.41 -27.28
N LYS A 254 8.75 1.93 -26.79
CA LYS A 254 8.30 3.32 -27.06
C LYS A 254 8.95 4.35 -26.13
N GLY A 255 9.42 3.94 -24.94
CA GLY A 255 9.94 4.85 -23.90
C GLY A 255 8.87 5.58 -23.09
N TYR A 256 7.59 5.30 -23.31
CA TYR A 256 6.45 5.86 -22.59
C TYR A 256 5.31 4.85 -22.48
N THR A 257 4.30 5.18 -21.66
CA THR A 257 3.04 4.43 -21.59
C THR A 257 1.89 5.32 -22.05
N GLU A 258 0.84 4.70 -22.59
CA GLU A 258 -0.37 5.37 -23.04
C GLU A 258 -1.57 4.98 -22.18
N THR A 259 -2.45 5.96 -21.97
CA THR A 259 -3.82 5.71 -21.47
C THR A 259 -4.77 5.49 -22.65
N MET A 260 -6.01 5.06 -22.39
CA MET A 260 -7.05 4.95 -23.42
C MET A 260 -7.32 6.28 -24.17
N PHE A 261 -6.94 7.42 -23.59
CA PHE A 261 -7.17 8.76 -24.12
C PHE A 261 -5.89 9.44 -24.62
N GLY A 262 -4.79 8.73 -24.69
CA GLY A 262 -3.51 9.21 -25.21
C GLY A 262 -2.35 9.17 -24.23
N THR A 263 -1.23 9.72 -24.66
CA THR A 263 0.06 9.69 -23.95
C THR A 263 0.05 10.56 -22.71
N SER A 264 0.63 10.06 -21.61
CA SER A 264 1.02 10.89 -20.46
C SER A 264 2.51 11.20 -20.56
N PRO A 265 2.92 12.46 -20.79
CA PRO A 265 4.33 12.85 -21.00
C PRO A 265 5.26 12.50 -19.85
N ASP A 266 4.74 12.43 -18.61
CA ASP A 266 5.54 12.20 -17.41
C ASP A 266 5.76 10.70 -17.05
N CYS A 267 5.16 9.77 -17.77
CA CYS A 267 5.33 8.34 -17.53
C CYS A 267 6.71 7.81 -17.94
N SER A 268 7.41 8.46 -18.87
CA SER A 268 8.70 7.99 -19.41
C SER A 268 9.81 7.82 -18.35
N ARG A 269 9.79 8.62 -17.28
CA ARG A 269 10.78 8.53 -16.19
C ARG A 269 10.46 7.45 -15.15
N ARG A 270 9.20 7.01 -15.03
CA ARG A 270 8.77 6.01 -14.04
C ARG A 270 8.71 4.59 -14.62
N THR A 271 8.48 4.44 -15.92
CA THR A 271 8.47 3.12 -16.58
C THR A 271 9.80 2.39 -16.45
N ALA A 272 10.92 3.11 -16.37
CA ALA A 272 12.23 2.51 -16.10
C ALA A 272 12.31 1.82 -14.72
N THR A 273 11.48 2.21 -13.76
CA THR A 273 11.46 1.63 -12.40
C THR A 273 10.59 0.37 -12.33
N TYR A 274 9.55 0.27 -13.16
CA TYR A 274 8.67 -0.90 -13.24
C TYR A 274 9.17 -1.96 -14.22
N ALA A 275 10.07 -1.59 -15.15
CA ALA A 275 10.63 -2.46 -16.18
C ALA A 275 11.87 -3.25 -15.74
N THR A 276 12.24 -3.27 -14.46
CA THR A 276 13.33 -4.11 -13.95
C THR A 276 12.77 -5.51 -13.66
N PRO A 277 13.21 -6.55 -14.38
CA PRO A 277 12.80 -7.92 -14.08
C PRO A 277 13.36 -8.33 -12.71
N PRO A 278 12.70 -9.22 -11.98
CA PRO A 278 13.22 -9.83 -10.76
C PRO A 278 14.21 -10.95 -11.09
N SER A 279 15.22 -10.69 -11.88
CA SER A 279 16.37 -11.57 -12.08
C SER A 279 17.60 -10.86 -11.51
N GLY A 280 18.22 -11.50 -10.52
CA GLY A 280 19.38 -10.99 -9.78
C GLY A 280 20.65 -10.94 -10.64
N GLU A 281 20.73 -9.98 -11.54
CA GLU A 281 21.98 -9.59 -12.17
C GLU A 281 22.26 -8.12 -11.82
N HIS A 282 23.34 -7.92 -11.09
CA HIS A 282 23.91 -6.63 -10.78
C HIS A 282 24.33 -5.91 -12.07
N SER A 283 23.50 -5.00 -12.56
CA SER A 283 23.89 -4.07 -13.60
C SER A 283 24.57 -2.87 -12.94
N THR A 284 25.87 -2.74 -13.14
CA THR A 284 26.70 -1.59 -12.81
C THR A 284 26.15 -0.34 -13.49
N ARG A 285 25.82 0.68 -12.70
CA ARG A 285 25.41 2.01 -13.18
C ARG A 285 26.55 2.66 -13.97
N PRO A 286 26.31 3.21 -15.16
CA PRO A 286 27.24 4.13 -15.75
C PRO A 286 27.22 5.47 -14.97
N SER A 287 28.41 5.93 -14.60
CA SER A 287 28.64 7.21 -13.94
C SER A 287 28.21 8.37 -14.85
N ARG A 288 27.33 9.24 -14.34
CA ARG A 288 26.98 10.50 -14.99
C ARG A 288 28.19 11.45 -14.94
N ALA A 289 28.85 11.68 -16.07
CA ALA A 289 29.67 12.85 -16.29
C ALA A 289 28.75 14.09 -16.38
N ARG A 290 28.99 15.09 -15.53
CA ARG A 290 28.36 16.42 -15.65
C ARG A 290 29.05 17.18 -16.78
N PRO A 291 28.34 17.84 -17.71
CA PRO A 291 28.98 18.83 -18.58
C PRO A 291 29.34 20.06 -17.74
N ARG A 292 30.57 20.49 -17.85
CA ARG A 292 31.02 21.82 -17.39
C ARG A 292 30.54 22.83 -18.42
N THR A 293 29.75 23.79 -17.99
CA THR A 293 29.53 25.03 -18.75
C THR A 293 30.71 25.95 -18.55
N SER A 294 31.36 26.30 -19.62
CA SER A 294 32.20 27.49 -19.77
C SER A 294 31.29 28.72 -19.96
#